data_e244b75fc6348967a4b3e9563e543bce
#
_entry.id   e244b75fc6348967a4b3e9563e543bce
#
_cell.length_a   1.000
_cell.length_b   1.000
_cell.length_c   1.000
_cell.angle_alpha   90.00
_cell.angle_beta   90.00
_cell.angle_gamma   90.00
#
_symmetry.space_group_name_H-M   'P 1'
#
loop_
_entity.id
_entity.type
_entity.pdbx_description
1 polymer ?
#
loop_
_entity_poly.entity_id
_entity_poly.type
_entity_poly.pdbx_seq_one_letter_code
_entity_poly.pdbx_strand_id
1 'polypeptide(L)'
;EYLRRGNLHDAAKAYILAGNKMKLSAVGNDFEKLGLFDNAIEAYKISGDNTRLLKTGMKCMEDGRFSSSIKAFKAINSAEMLEKLGQECMNKGKLDYAFEIFSTLSNTDRLNELGKRCVDESQYGYAIKAFSMTRNQEMLNKVGDICMKEGLLTAAIDAYTLSQNEMMVNFIRENFRSVMVM
;
A
#
# COMPACT_ATOMS: atom_id res chain seq x y z
N GLU A 1 31.61 21.12 2.08
CA GLU A 1 31.37 22.16 1.05
C GLU A 1 30.06 21.93 0.29
N TYR A 2 29.75 20.69 -0.14
CA TYR A 2 28.48 20.34 -0.80
C TYR A 2 27.23 20.56 0.07
N LEU A 3 27.32 20.41 1.38
CA LEU A 3 26.21 20.62 2.33
C LEU A 3 25.75 22.09 2.41
N ARG A 4 26.58 23.06 2.06
CA ARG A 4 26.29 24.49 2.18
C ARG A 4 25.44 25.06 1.03
N ARG A 5 25.25 24.35 -0.09
CA ARG A 5 24.64 24.88 -1.32
C ARG A 5 23.52 24.04 -1.93
N GLY A 6 22.82 23.24 -1.16
CA GLY A 6 21.69 22.45 -1.73
C GLY A 6 22.10 21.22 -2.53
N ASN A 7 23.36 20.84 -2.52
CA ASN A 7 23.88 19.65 -3.20
C ASN A 7 23.84 18.40 -2.29
N LEU A 8 22.75 18.25 -1.52
CA LEU A 8 22.60 17.11 -0.60
C LEU A 8 22.61 15.77 -1.35
N HIS A 9 22.06 15.74 -2.56
CA HIS A 9 22.08 14.52 -3.38
C HIS A 9 23.48 14.08 -3.77
N ASP A 10 24.37 15.01 -4.14
CA ASP A 10 25.75 14.69 -4.50
C ASP A 10 26.58 14.32 -3.25
N ALA A 11 26.31 14.99 -2.11
CA ALA A 11 26.90 14.60 -0.84
C ALA A 11 26.46 13.19 -0.43
N ALA A 12 25.17 12.85 -0.59
CA ALA A 12 24.67 11.51 -0.32
C ALA A 12 25.35 10.47 -1.20
N LYS A 13 25.42 10.69 -2.52
CA LYS A 13 26.13 9.81 -3.46
C LYS A 13 27.58 9.60 -3.07
N ALA A 14 28.30 10.68 -2.74
CA ALA A 14 29.70 10.61 -2.34
C ALA A 14 29.88 9.77 -1.06
N TYR A 15 29.00 9.93 -0.07
CA TYR A 15 29.08 9.14 1.17
C TYR A 15 28.65 7.69 0.99
N ILE A 16 27.73 7.39 0.06
CA ILE A 16 27.40 6.01 -0.33
C ILE A 16 28.63 5.34 -0.94
N LEU A 17 29.29 5.98 -1.92
CA LEU A 17 30.49 5.46 -2.57
C LEU A 17 31.66 5.28 -1.60
N ALA A 18 31.78 6.20 -0.62
CA ALA A 18 32.81 6.12 0.42
C ALA A 18 32.50 5.13 1.56
N GLY A 19 31.32 4.52 1.56
CA GLY A 19 30.84 3.63 2.64
C GLY A 19 30.67 4.35 3.98
N ASN A 20 30.56 5.69 3.99
CA ASN A 20 30.51 6.48 5.22
C ASN A 20 29.08 6.61 5.76
N LYS A 21 28.65 5.57 6.47
CA LYS A 21 27.29 5.46 7.02
C LYS A 21 26.92 6.61 7.96
N MET A 22 27.85 7.06 8.81
CA MET A 22 27.58 8.12 9.77
C MET A 22 27.31 9.47 9.08
N LYS A 23 28.12 9.85 8.09
CA LYS A 23 27.90 11.06 7.32
C LYS A 23 26.66 10.96 6.42
N LEU A 24 26.36 9.78 5.88
CA LEU A 24 25.15 9.55 5.11
C LEU A 24 23.90 9.75 5.97
N SER A 25 23.89 9.23 7.22
CA SER A 25 22.78 9.47 8.15
C SER A 25 22.64 10.97 8.51
N ALA A 26 23.78 11.70 8.62
CA ALA A 26 23.73 13.17 8.82
C ALA A 26 23.07 13.88 7.63
N VAL A 27 23.39 13.49 6.39
CA VAL A 27 22.72 14.01 5.18
C VAL A 27 21.22 13.67 5.19
N GLY A 28 20.84 12.47 5.64
CA GLY A 28 19.44 12.10 5.86
C GLY A 28 18.71 13.10 6.76
N ASN A 29 19.33 13.52 7.86
CA ASN A 29 18.76 14.54 8.74
C ASN A 29 18.61 15.92 8.07
N ASP A 30 19.53 16.28 7.17
CA ASP A 30 19.39 17.53 6.43
C ASP A 30 18.29 17.46 5.35
N PHE A 31 18.11 16.31 4.71
CA PHE A 31 16.92 16.06 3.85
C PHE A 31 15.63 16.18 4.65
N GLU A 32 15.57 15.62 5.86
CA GLU A 32 14.38 15.68 6.72
C GLU A 32 14.04 17.14 7.11
N LYS A 33 15.03 17.97 7.46
CA LYS A 33 14.85 19.41 7.75
C LYS A 33 14.27 20.17 6.57
N LEU A 34 14.58 19.75 5.34
CA LEU A 34 14.03 20.32 4.11
C LEU A 34 12.65 19.73 3.72
N GLY A 35 12.10 18.82 4.51
CA GLY A 35 10.84 18.14 4.20
C GLY A 35 10.95 17.06 3.11
N LEU A 36 12.17 16.70 2.70
CA LEU A 36 12.46 15.68 1.69
C LEU A 36 12.51 14.28 2.34
N PHE A 37 11.37 13.84 2.89
CA PHE A 37 11.27 12.63 3.70
C PHE A 37 11.68 11.36 2.97
N ASP A 38 11.32 11.19 1.69
CA ASP A 38 11.70 10.02 0.91
C ASP A 38 13.23 9.90 0.76
N ASN A 39 13.91 11.04 0.54
CA ASN A 39 15.38 11.08 0.48
C ASN A 39 16.02 10.79 1.84
N ALA A 40 15.42 11.31 2.92
CA ALA A 40 15.89 11.03 4.28
C ALA A 40 15.75 9.54 4.62
N ILE A 41 14.61 8.93 4.31
CA ILE A 41 14.34 7.50 4.53
C ILE A 41 15.35 6.64 3.76
N GLU A 42 15.64 6.96 2.50
CA GLU A 42 16.63 6.20 1.72
C GLU A 42 18.04 6.36 2.28
N ALA A 43 18.44 7.56 2.69
CA ALA A 43 19.73 7.79 3.34
C ALA A 43 19.87 7.00 4.66
N TYR A 44 18.82 6.99 5.50
CA TYR A 44 18.80 6.23 6.74
C TYR A 44 18.80 4.72 6.51
N LYS A 45 18.08 4.24 5.51
CA LYS A 45 18.04 2.83 5.12
C LYS A 45 19.44 2.35 4.69
N ILE A 46 20.10 3.08 3.79
CA ILE A 46 21.46 2.73 3.32
C ILE A 46 22.49 2.83 4.46
N SER A 47 22.36 3.82 5.35
CA SER A 47 23.25 3.94 6.51
C SER A 47 22.99 2.91 7.60
N GLY A 48 21.83 2.25 7.60
CA GLY A 48 21.38 1.32 8.64
C GLY A 48 20.92 2.04 9.93
N ASP A 49 20.51 3.31 9.83
CA ASP A 49 20.03 4.08 10.99
C ASP A 49 18.54 3.81 11.27
N ASN A 50 18.27 2.63 11.83
CA ASN A 50 16.92 2.17 12.14
C ASN A 50 16.19 3.08 13.14
N THR A 51 16.94 3.74 14.04
CA THR A 51 16.33 4.66 15.02
C THR A 51 15.75 5.88 14.32
N ARG A 52 16.47 6.46 13.37
CA ARG A 52 15.96 7.59 12.58
C ARG A 52 14.86 7.16 11.61
N LEU A 53 14.98 5.99 10.98
CA LEU A 53 13.91 5.43 10.16
C LEU A 53 12.60 5.32 10.93
N LEU A 54 12.65 4.79 12.16
CA LEU A 54 11.45 4.67 12.99
C LEU A 54 10.86 6.05 13.31
N LYS A 55 11.67 7.00 13.76
CA LYS A 55 11.22 8.37 14.10
C LYS A 55 10.63 9.08 12.89
N THR A 56 11.32 9.04 11.76
CA THR A 56 10.85 9.66 10.51
C THR A 56 9.55 9.00 10.02
N GLY A 57 9.45 7.68 10.12
CA GLY A 57 8.23 6.94 9.78
C GLY A 57 7.03 7.36 10.64
N MET A 58 7.23 7.50 11.96
CA MET A 58 6.19 7.97 12.89
C MET A 58 5.76 9.40 12.57
N LYS A 59 6.70 10.30 12.35
CA LYS A 59 6.42 11.67 11.94
C LYS A 59 5.64 11.73 10.62
N CYS A 60 6.04 10.95 9.62
CA CYS A 60 5.31 10.83 8.35
C CYS A 60 3.89 10.31 8.56
N MET A 61 3.66 9.37 9.49
CA MET A 61 2.34 8.87 9.83
C MET A 61 1.46 9.97 10.44
N GLU A 62 1.99 10.73 11.39
CA GLU A 62 1.31 11.87 12.02
C GLU A 62 0.96 12.96 11.00
N ASP A 63 1.87 13.26 10.07
CA ASP A 63 1.69 14.23 8.99
C ASP A 63 0.77 13.71 7.85
N GLY A 64 0.27 12.49 7.92
CA GLY A 64 -0.55 11.88 6.87
C GLY A 64 0.22 11.50 5.59
N ARG A 65 1.54 11.43 5.65
CA ARG A 65 2.44 11.01 4.55
C ARG A 65 2.57 9.49 4.52
N PHE A 66 1.46 8.80 4.27
CA PHE A 66 1.36 7.35 4.41
C PHE A 66 2.37 6.59 3.55
N SER A 67 2.58 7.00 2.29
CA SER A 67 3.57 6.34 1.41
C SER A 67 4.98 6.37 2.01
N SER A 68 5.44 7.52 2.51
CA SER A 68 6.76 7.65 3.14
C SER A 68 6.84 6.84 4.44
N SER A 69 5.77 6.83 5.24
CA SER A 69 5.68 6.03 6.47
C SER A 69 5.79 4.53 6.18
N ILE A 70 5.08 4.03 5.16
CA ILE A 70 5.17 2.63 4.71
C ILE A 70 6.61 2.29 4.33
N LYS A 71 7.28 3.14 3.55
CA LYS A 71 8.69 2.94 3.14
C LYS A 71 9.62 2.81 4.36
N ALA A 72 9.45 3.70 5.35
CA ALA A 72 10.27 3.71 6.56
C ALA A 72 10.06 2.43 7.38
N PHE A 73 8.80 2.04 7.64
CA PHE A 73 8.50 0.86 8.45
C PHE A 73 8.84 -0.46 7.74
N LYS A 74 8.70 -0.53 6.41
CA LYS A 74 9.20 -1.65 5.60
C LYS A 74 10.73 -1.76 5.69
N ALA A 75 11.45 -0.64 5.67
CA ALA A 75 12.91 -0.65 5.73
C ALA A 75 13.48 -1.20 7.06
N ILE A 76 12.74 -1.05 8.16
CA ILE A 76 13.10 -1.61 9.47
C ILE A 76 12.40 -2.94 9.78
N ASN A 77 11.64 -3.49 8.83
CA ASN A 77 10.84 -4.72 8.98
C ASN A 77 9.93 -4.70 10.22
N SER A 78 9.36 -3.55 10.58
CA SER A 78 8.48 -3.42 11.74
C SER A 78 7.04 -3.76 11.40
N ALA A 79 6.67 -5.03 11.60
CA ALA A 79 5.28 -5.49 11.41
C ALA A 79 4.31 -4.74 12.34
N GLU A 80 4.71 -4.46 13.58
CA GLU A 80 3.89 -3.72 14.55
C GLU A 80 3.55 -2.31 14.05
N MET A 81 4.53 -1.56 13.53
CA MET A 81 4.31 -0.21 13.05
C MET A 81 3.51 -0.19 11.74
N LEU A 82 3.72 -1.20 10.88
CA LEU A 82 2.91 -1.37 9.69
C LEU A 82 1.45 -1.69 10.05
N GLU A 83 1.20 -2.56 11.03
CA GLU A 83 -0.16 -2.87 11.49
C GLU A 83 -0.88 -1.62 12.03
N LYS A 84 -0.20 -0.83 12.88
CA LYS A 84 -0.72 0.45 13.39
C LYS A 84 -1.04 1.43 12.26
N LEU A 85 -0.14 1.55 11.29
CA LEU A 85 -0.32 2.41 10.13
C LEU A 85 -1.49 1.93 9.25
N GLY A 86 -1.63 0.61 9.04
CA GLY A 86 -2.73 0.02 8.30
C GLY A 86 -4.08 0.33 8.94
N GLN A 87 -4.17 0.21 10.27
CA GLN A 87 -5.38 0.56 11.01
C GLN A 87 -5.69 2.07 10.91
N GLU A 88 -4.68 2.93 10.98
CA GLU A 88 -4.86 4.38 10.80
C GLU A 88 -5.32 4.72 9.39
N CYS A 89 -4.78 4.05 8.37
CA CYS A 89 -5.24 4.18 6.99
C CYS A 89 -6.70 3.74 6.84
N MET A 90 -7.07 2.62 7.46
CA MET A 90 -8.47 2.18 7.52
C MET A 90 -9.37 3.27 8.12
N ASN A 91 -9.02 3.80 9.30
CA ASN A 91 -9.82 4.81 10.00
C ASN A 91 -9.99 6.10 9.18
N LYS A 92 -8.99 6.46 8.39
CA LYS A 92 -9.01 7.65 7.51
C LYS A 92 -9.57 7.39 6.11
N GLY A 93 -10.09 6.20 5.82
CA GLY A 93 -10.63 5.85 4.51
C GLY A 93 -9.56 5.78 3.40
N LYS A 94 -8.29 5.59 3.78
CA LYS A 94 -7.18 5.41 2.84
C LYS A 94 -6.98 3.93 2.52
N LEU A 95 -8.00 3.34 1.86
CA LEU A 95 -8.11 1.89 1.70
C LEU A 95 -7.03 1.32 0.77
N ASP A 96 -6.51 2.11 -0.16
CA ASP A 96 -5.37 1.78 -1.02
C ASP A 96 -4.09 1.51 -0.21
N TYR A 97 -3.74 2.40 0.72
CA TYR A 97 -2.60 2.21 1.62
C TYR A 97 -2.82 1.07 2.62
N ALA A 98 -4.04 0.94 3.15
CA ALA A 98 -4.39 -0.18 4.03
C ALA A 98 -4.21 -1.52 3.31
N PHE A 99 -4.65 -1.62 2.05
CA PHE A 99 -4.46 -2.80 1.21
C PHE A 99 -2.97 -3.11 1.01
N GLU A 100 -2.16 -2.11 0.65
CA GLU A 100 -0.71 -2.29 0.48
C GLU A 100 -0.06 -2.85 1.75
N ILE A 101 -0.42 -2.30 2.91
CA ILE A 101 0.14 -2.69 4.20
C ILE A 101 -0.27 -4.12 4.57
N PHE A 102 -1.58 -4.41 4.58
CA PHE A 102 -2.07 -5.72 5.00
C PHE A 102 -1.69 -6.84 4.04
N SER A 103 -1.55 -6.52 2.74
CA SER A 103 -0.98 -7.44 1.75
C SER A 103 0.49 -7.75 2.05
N THR A 104 1.29 -6.73 2.40
CA THR A 104 2.70 -6.90 2.76
C THR A 104 2.85 -7.78 4.01
N LEU A 105 1.96 -7.62 4.99
CA LEU A 105 1.94 -8.41 6.22
C LEU A 105 1.30 -9.80 6.04
N SER A 106 0.69 -10.07 4.89
CA SER A 106 -0.12 -11.28 4.65
C SER A 106 -1.16 -11.52 5.74
N ASN A 107 -1.73 -10.43 6.29
CA ASN A 107 -2.68 -10.50 7.39
C ASN A 107 -4.09 -10.79 6.85
N THR A 108 -4.48 -12.06 6.86
CA THR A 108 -5.74 -12.56 6.31
C THR A 108 -6.96 -11.91 6.96
N ASP A 109 -6.94 -11.72 8.29
CA ASP A 109 -8.09 -11.17 9.02
C ASP A 109 -8.30 -9.70 8.65
N ARG A 110 -7.21 -8.91 8.61
CA ARG A 110 -7.25 -7.51 8.20
C ARG A 110 -7.62 -7.33 6.74
N LEU A 111 -7.16 -8.22 5.86
CA LEU A 111 -7.55 -8.18 4.45
C LEU A 111 -9.05 -8.48 4.27
N ASN A 112 -9.62 -9.42 5.03
CA ASN A 112 -11.06 -9.68 5.01
C ASN A 112 -11.88 -8.50 5.58
N GLU A 113 -11.42 -7.87 6.67
CA GLU A 113 -12.03 -6.66 7.23
C GLU A 113 -12.00 -5.51 6.22
N LEU A 114 -10.83 -5.27 5.61
CA LEU A 114 -10.65 -4.27 4.55
C LEU A 114 -11.58 -4.55 3.35
N GLY A 115 -11.64 -5.81 2.90
CA GLY A 115 -12.49 -6.20 1.79
C GLY A 115 -13.97 -5.89 2.03
N LYS A 116 -14.49 -6.16 3.23
CA LYS A 116 -15.87 -5.81 3.62
C LYS A 116 -16.08 -4.29 3.57
N ARG A 117 -15.16 -3.53 4.15
CA ARG A 117 -15.24 -2.07 4.12
C ARG A 117 -15.16 -1.51 2.70
N CYS A 118 -14.32 -2.09 1.83
CA CYS A 118 -14.27 -1.70 0.43
C CYS A 118 -15.60 -1.94 -0.29
N VAL A 119 -16.35 -3.00 0.06
CA VAL A 119 -17.70 -3.25 -0.45
C VAL A 119 -18.65 -2.15 0.00
N ASP A 120 -18.64 -1.80 1.30
CA ASP A 120 -19.51 -0.77 1.87
C ASP A 120 -19.24 0.62 1.24
N GLU A 121 -18.00 0.89 0.85
CA GLU A 121 -17.58 2.12 0.18
C GLU A 121 -17.62 2.03 -1.37
N SER A 122 -18.22 0.98 -1.94
CA SER A 122 -18.31 0.71 -3.38
C SER A 122 -16.95 0.66 -4.10
N GLN A 123 -15.87 0.35 -3.37
CA GLN A 123 -14.53 0.18 -3.91
C GLN A 123 -14.27 -1.28 -4.30
N TYR A 124 -15.11 -1.82 -5.21
CA TYR A 124 -15.15 -3.24 -5.54
C TYR A 124 -13.82 -3.81 -6.03
N GLY A 125 -13.02 -3.02 -6.75
CA GLY A 125 -11.70 -3.45 -7.19
C GLY A 125 -10.75 -3.82 -6.04
N TYR A 126 -10.75 -3.06 -4.95
CA TYR A 126 -9.97 -3.41 -3.75
C TYR A 126 -10.60 -4.54 -2.96
N ALA A 127 -11.95 -4.61 -2.90
CA ALA A 127 -12.66 -5.72 -2.28
C ALA A 127 -12.30 -7.06 -2.95
N ILE A 128 -12.36 -7.12 -4.29
CA ILE A 128 -12.00 -8.30 -5.08
C ILE A 128 -10.55 -8.70 -4.81
N LYS A 129 -9.61 -7.75 -4.84
CA LYS A 129 -8.19 -8.02 -4.56
C LYS A 129 -7.98 -8.59 -3.16
N ALA A 130 -8.61 -7.99 -2.14
CA ALA A 130 -8.48 -8.41 -0.76
C ALA A 130 -9.02 -9.84 -0.54
N PHE A 131 -10.23 -10.12 -1.04
CA PHE A 131 -10.83 -11.45 -0.92
C PHE A 131 -10.14 -12.51 -1.79
N SER A 132 -9.56 -12.13 -2.92
CA SER A 132 -8.72 -13.02 -3.72
C SER A 132 -7.48 -13.47 -2.96
N MET A 133 -6.76 -12.54 -2.31
CA MET A 133 -5.59 -12.87 -1.50
C MET A 133 -5.91 -13.78 -0.32
N THR A 134 -7.08 -13.62 0.28
CA THR A 134 -7.56 -14.46 1.39
C THR A 134 -8.26 -15.74 0.92
N ARG A 135 -8.44 -15.91 -0.39
CA ARG A 135 -9.20 -17.02 -1.01
C ARG A 135 -10.62 -17.13 -0.48
N ASN A 136 -11.24 -16.00 -0.15
CA ASN A 136 -12.60 -15.96 0.38
C ASN A 136 -13.62 -16.01 -0.76
N GLN A 137 -13.89 -17.22 -1.25
CA GLN A 137 -14.79 -17.48 -2.38
C GLN A 137 -16.23 -16.98 -2.11
N GLU A 138 -16.70 -17.10 -0.86
CA GLU A 138 -18.03 -16.64 -0.48
C GLU A 138 -18.16 -15.12 -0.69
N MET A 139 -17.19 -14.36 -0.20
CA MET A 139 -17.21 -12.90 -0.33
C MET A 139 -16.96 -12.45 -1.77
N LEU A 140 -16.13 -13.17 -2.54
CA LEU A 140 -15.97 -12.91 -3.98
C LEU A 140 -17.30 -13.08 -4.74
N ASN A 141 -18.06 -14.15 -4.48
CA ASN A 141 -19.38 -14.33 -5.08
C ASN A 141 -20.33 -13.19 -4.68
N LYS A 142 -20.36 -12.79 -3.40
CA LYS A 142 -21.19 -11.65 -2.95
C LYS A 142 -20.82 -10.34 -3.66
N VAL A 143 -19.53 -10.07 -3.85
CA VAL A 143 -19.10 -8.89 -4.62
C VAL A 143 -19.54 -9.00 -6.08
N GLY A 144 -19.42 -10.19 -6.68
CA GLY A 144 -19.93 -10.47 -8.03
C GLY A 144 -21.44 -10.18 -8.15
N ASP A 145 -22.24 -10.64 -7.19
CA ASP A 145 -23.70 -10.39 -7.16
C ASP A 145 -24.04 -8.89 -7.06
N ILE A 146 -23.27 -8.14 -6.25
CA ILE A 146 -23.45 -6.69 -6.12
C ILE A 146 -23.08 -6.00 -7.44
N CYS A 147 -21.92 -6.32 -8.00
CA CYS A 147 -21.45 -5.75 -9.27
C CYS A 147 -22.44 -6.05 -10.43
N MET A 148 -23.04 -7.26 -10.44
CA MET A 148 -24.09 -7.61 -11.41
C MET A 148 -25.33 -6.71 -11.28
N LYS A 149 -25.81 -6.48 -10.07
CA LYS A 149 -26.98 -5.60 -9.80
C LYS A 149 -26.70 -4.16 -10.21
N GLU A 150 -25.47 -3.70 -10.10
CA GLU A 150 -25.06 -2.35 -10.47
C GLU A 150 -24.65 -2.22 -11.94
N GLY A 151 -24.68 -3.30 -12.71
CA GLY A 151 -24.30 -3.31 -14.12
C GLY A 151 -22.78 -3.26 -14.37
N LEU A 152 -21.97 -3.50 -13.34
CA LEU A 152 -20.50 -3.52 -13.40
C LEU A 152 -20.01 -4.89 -13.89
N LEU A 153 -20.33 -5.24 -15.13
CA LEU A 153 -20.17 -6.60 -15.68
C LEU A 153 -18.71 -7.09 -15.63
N THR A 154 -17.73 -6.22 -15.91
CA THR A 154 -16.31 -6.60 -15.87
C THR A 154 -15.89 -6.99 -14.45
N ALA A 155 -16.23 -6.17 -13.46
CA ALA A 155 -15.90 -6.46 -12.07
C ALA A 155 -16.63 -7.71 -11.56
N ALA A 156 -17.87 -7.95 -12.02
CA ALA A 156 -18.62 -9.17 -11.71
C ALA A 156 -17.92 -10.41 -12.27
N ILE A 157 -17.48 -10.38 -13.54
CA ILE A 157 -16.74 -11.48 -14.16
C ILE A 157 -15.45 -11.75 -13.39
N ASP A 158 -14.69 -10.70 -13.05
CA ASP A 158 -13.44 -10.85 -12.27
C ASP A 158 -13.70 -11.54 -10.94
N ALA A 159 -14.71 -11.08 -10.20
CA ALA A 159 -15.08 -11.65 -8.91
C ALA A 159 -15.52 -13.13 -9.03
N TYR A 160 -16.38 -13.46 -10.00
CA TYR A 160 -16.82 -14.84 -10.21
C TYR A 160 -15.73 -15.75 -10.74
N THR A 161 -14.82 -15.23 -11.58
CA THR A 161 -13.66 -15.99 -12.05
C THR A 161 -12.75 -16.36 -10.88
N LEU A 162 -12.46 -15.40 -10.00
CA LEU A 162 -11.62 -15.63 -8.82
C LEU A 162 -12.29 -16.52 -7.77
N SER A 163 -13.63 -16.55 -7.71
CA SER A 163 -14.38 -17.48 -6.86
C SER A 163 -14.62 -18.84 -7.51
N GLN A 164 -14.17 -19.05 -8.75
CA GLN A 164 -14.39 -20.28 -9.54
C GLN A 164 -15.88 -20.57 -9.83
N ASN A 165 -16.69 -19.52 -9.91
CA ASN A 165 -18.12 -19.63 -10.25
C ASN A 165 -18.31 -19.56 -11.77
N GLU A 166 -17.96 -20.65 -12.46
CA GLU A 166 -18.02 -20.73 -13.93
C GLU A 166 -19.43 -20.53 -14.46
N MET A 167 -20.45 -20.96 -13.71
CA MET A 167 -21.86 -20.79 -14.10
C MET A 167 -22.19 -19.32 -14.30
N MET A 168 -21.82 -18.47 -13.35
CA MET A 168 -22.10 -17.03 -13.43
C MET A 168 -21.24 -16.33 -14.49
N VAL A 169 -19.98 -16.75 -14.65
CA VAL A 169 -19.11 -16.24 -15.72
C VAL A 169 -19.71 -16.53 -17.11
N ASN A 170 -20.18 -17.78 -17.35
CA ASN A 170 -20.81 -18.15 -18.61
C ASN A 170 -22.13 -17.44 -18.81
N PHE A 171 -22.96 -17.34 -17.77
CA PHE A 171 -24.22 -16.60 -17.82
C PHE A 171 -24.00 -15.14 -18.29
N ILE A 172 -23.02 -14.44 -17.72
CA ILE A 172 -22.73 -13.05 -18.12
C ILE A 172 -22.26 -13.00 -19.58
N ARG A 173 -21.34 -13.88 -19.98
CA ARG A 173 -20.79 -13.91 -21.33
C ARG A 173 -21.85 -14.20 -22.40
N GLU A 174 -22.82 -15.04 -22.11
CA GLU A 174 -23.87 -15.40 -23.05
C GLU A 174 -24.95 -14.30 -23.18
N ASN A 175 -25.34 -13.68 -22.06
CA ASN A 175 -26.46 -12.75 -22.04
C ASN A 175 -26.06 -11.27 -22.24
N PHE A 176 -24.79 -10.91 -22.01
CA PHE A 176 -24.34 -9.51 -22.07
C PHE A 176 -23.20 -9.26 -23.06
N ARG A 177 -23.03 -10.13 -24.05
CA ARG A 177 -21.98 -10.04 -25.09
C ARG A 177 -21.94 -8.69 -25.81
N SER A 178 -23.10 -8.13 -26.12
CA SER A 178 -23.22 -6.86 -26.83
C SER A 178 -22.78 -5.63 -26.02
N VAL A 179 -22.78 -5.73 -24.70
CA VAL A 179 -22.41 -4.63 -23.80
C VAL A 179 -20.91 -4.62 -23.48
N MET A 180 -20.23 -5.76 -23.65
CA MET A 180 -18.78 -5.91 -23.36
C MET A 180 -17.87 -5.55 -24.56
N VAL A 181 -18.41 -5.31 -25.73
CA VAL A 181 -17.65 -5.03 -26.98
C VAL A 181 -17.62 -3.52 -27.28
N MET A 182 -18.24 -2.68 -26.49
CA MET A 182 -18.12 -1.22 -26.57
C MET A 182 -17.03 -0.71 -25.63
#